data_c4a9ee09fb7ccce882c2df0a6598f919
#
_entry.id   c4a9ee09fb7ccce882c2df0a6598f919
#
_cell.length_a   1.000
_cell.length_b   1.000
_cell.length_c   1.000
_cell.angle_alpha   90.00
_cell.angle_beta   90.00
_cell.angle_gamma   90.00
#
_symmetry.space_group_name_H-M   'P 1'
#
loop_
_entity.id
_entity.type
_entity.pdbx_description
1 polymer ?
#
loop_
_entity_poly.entity_id
_entity_poly.type
_entity_poly.pdbx_seq_one_letter_code
_entity_poly.pdbx_strand_id
1 'polypeptide(L)'
;PRSRTSTCLVDLNLQHGACAEYLDLEPRLDLSEIEPRPDRLDKQVLEVMTAYHTSGLAVIAAPPQPAEMRSFDPDVVTRLLDLVSSNFDHVVIDMPRTWFSWTDDVLQGTNHLFIVSEMTVPSLKNTKHILAAIRVRMPDGPQPKVIVNRFEQRMFAPGLKKNDIEQALGDDFALSIPNNYRLVREAIDRGVPLDEVKRGNNISQELRKLIMPHAAKSAAKAPAEQKKFSF
;
A
#
# COMPACT_ATOMS: atom_id res chain seq x y z
N PRO A 1 20.48 -0.04 -20.68
CA PRO A 1 20.27 -0.32 -19.27
C PRO A 1 18.97 0.39 -18.90
N ARG A 2 17.89 -0.35 -18.61
CA ARG A 2 16.69 0.21 -18.01
C ARG A 2 17.15 0.72 -16.64
N SER A 3 17.02 2.03 -16.38
CA SER A 3 17.18 2.57 -15.03
C SER A 3 16.21 1.80 -14.15
N ARG A 4 16.70 1.09 -13.14
CA ARG A 4 15.84 0.48 -12.14
C ARG A 4 15.21 1.63 -11.38
N THR A 5 13.91 1.81 -11.51
CA THR A 5 13.16 2.73 -10.67
C THR A 5 13.23 2.24 -9.23
N SER A 6 13.55 3.14 -8.31
CA SER A 6 13.60 2.86 -6.88
C SER A 6 12.20 2.86 -6.30
N THR A 7 11.88 1.87 -5.48
CA THR A 7 10.55 1.76 -4.82
C THR A 7 10.74 1.55 -3.34
N CYS A 8 9.97 2.30 -2.53
CA CYS A 8 9.91 2.15 -1.09
C CYS A 8 8.50 1.76 -0.66
N LEU A 9 8.39 0.77 0.21
CA LEU A 9 7.19 0.39 0.94
C LEU A 9 7.28 0.98 2.35
N VAL A 10 6.29 1.76 2.75
CA VAL A 10 6.17 2.33 4.10
C VAL A 10 5.00 1.67 4.81
N ASP A 11 5.26 0.97 5.90
CA ASP A 11 4.24 0.32 6.72
C ASP A 11 3.80 1.27 7.85
N LEU A 12 2.67 1.94 7.65
CA LEU A 12 2.07 2.83 8.65
C LEU A 12 1.10 2.11 9.60
N ASN A 13 1.02 0.78 9.52
CA ASN A 13 0.17 -0.01 10.41
C ASN A 13 0.88 -0.35 11.72
N LEU A 14 0.97 0.60 12.61
CA LEU A 14 1.73 0.51 13.86
C LEU A 14 1.25 -0.55 14.84
N GLN A 15 0.03 -1.06 14.66
CA GLN A 15 -0.57 -2.07 15.54
C GLN A 15 -0.39 -3.49 15.00
N HIS A 16 -0.42 -3.63 13.69
CA HIS A 16 -0.46 -4.92 13.00
C HIS A 16 0.36 -4.89 11.72
N GLY A 17 1.42 -4.07 11.69
CA GLY A 17 2.35 -4.04 10.57
C GLY A 17 3.01 -5.41 10.42
N ALA A 18 3.14 -5.86 9.20
CA ALA A 18 3.70 -7.17 8.88
C ALA A 18 4.50 -7.17 7.57
N CYS A 19 4.73 -5.98 7.00
CA CYS A 19 5.43 -5.90 5.72
C CYS A 19 6.86 -6.42 5.78
N ALA A 20 7.56 -6.16 6.89
CA ALA A 20 8.92 -6.66 7.10
C ALA A 20 8.94 -8.19 7.28
N GLU A 21 8.03 -8.73 8.11
CA GLU A 21 7.93 -10.18 8.33
C GLU A 21 7.57 -10.93 7.05
N TYR A 22 6.69 -10.40 6.21
CA TYR A 22 6.31 -11.03 4.93
C TYR A 22 7.47 -11.09 3.93
N LEU A 23 8.49 -10.28 4.13
CA LEU A 23 9.66 -10.16 3.28
C LEU A 23 10.94 -10.74 3.93
N ASP A 24 10.80 -11.37 5.10
CA ASP A 24 11.92 -11.89 5.91
C ASP A 24 13.03 -10.84 6.12
N LEU A 25 12.61 -9.62 6.54
CA LEU A 25 13.51 -8.51 6.80
C LEU A 25 13.62 -8.24 8.30
N GLU A 26 14.84 -7.95 8.75
CA GLU A 26 15.14 -7.48 10.10
C GLU A 26 15.59 -6.01 10.04
N PRO A 27 14.67 -5.04 10.16
CA PRO A 27 15.02 -3.62 10.19
C PRO A 27 15.91 -3.27 11.39
N ARG A 28 16.87 -2.40 11.20
CA ARG A 28 17.73 -1.91 12.31
C ARG A 28 17.01 -0.93 13.21
N LEU A 29 16.17 -0.11 12.63
CA LEU A 29 15.28 0.83 13.30
C LEU A 29 13.90 0.72 12.66
N ASP A 30 12.87 0.93 13.45
CA ASP A 30 11.48 0.99 13.00
C ASP A 30 10.85 2.35 13.30
N LEU A 31 9.58 2.51 13.00
CA LEU A 31 8.90 3.79 13.17
C LEU A 31 8.75 4.25 14.63
N SER A 32 8.85 3.36 15.61
CA SER A 32 8.77 3.75 17.03
C SER A 32 9.96 4.58 17.50
N GLU A 33 11.10 4.47 16.81
CA GLU A 33 12.32 5.19 17.18
C GLU A 33 12.27 6.69 16.83
N ILE A 34 11.40 7.09 15.91
CA ILE A 34 11.26 8.49 15.49
C ILE A 34 10.15 9.24 16.24
N GLU A 35 9.18 8.53 16.84
CA GLU A 35 8.06 9.15 17.56
C GLU A 35 8.50 10.12 18.65
N PRO A 36 9.50 9.79 19.51
CA PRO A 36 9.90 10.69 20.59
C PRO A 36 10.63 11.96 20.14
N ARG A 37 11.14 11.98 18.91
CA ARG A 37 11.99 13.08 18.40
C ARG A 37 11.87 13.25 16.89
N PRO A 38 10.77 13.81 16.40
CA PRO A 38 10.51 14.00 14.98
C PRO A 38 11.56 14.87 14.26
N ASP A 39 12.18 15.81 14.98
CA ASP A 39 13.24 16.68 14.49
C ASP A 39 14.52 15.92 14.11
N ARG A 40 14.72 14.70 14.62
CA ARG A 40 15.84 13.84 14.22
C ARG A 40 15.64 13.13 12.88
N LEU A 41 14.43 13.12 12.36
CA LEU A 41 14.15 12.47 11.10
C LEU A 41 14.78 13.27 9.94
N ASP A 42 15.95 12.82 9.54
CA ASP A 42 16.70 13.34 8.40
C ASP A 42 17.05 12.21 7.41
N LYS A 43 17.81 12.54 6.38
CA LYS A 43 18.23 11.56 5.39
C LYS A 43 19.07 10.43 5.97
N GLN A 44 19.92 10.70 6.97
CA GLN A 44 20.79 9.71 7.56
C GLN A 44 19.97 8.70 8.39
N VAL A 45 19.02 9.19 9.17
CA VAL A 45 18.09 8.34 9.92
C VAL A 45 17.22 7.53 8.96
N LEU A 46 16.71 8.13 7.89
CA LEU A 46 15.97 7.41 6.86
C LEU A 46 16.79 6.26 6.25
N GLU A 47 18.06 6.48 5.93
CA GLU A 47 18.96 5.45 5.41
C GLU A 47 19.15 4.27 6.39
N VAL A 48 19.25 4.56 7.69
CA VAL A 48 19.38 3.52 8.73
C VAL A 48 18.10 2.74 8.95
N MET A 49 16.93 3.41 8.86
CA MET A 49 15.61 2.80 8.98
C MET A 49 15.23 1.95 7.78
N THR A 50 15.83 2.23 6.61
CA THR A 50 15.48 1.53 5.38
C THR A 50 16.13 0.15 5.34
N ALA A 51 15.31 -0.89 5.38
CA ALA A 51 15.72 -2.25 5.08
C ALA A 51 15.58 -2.54 3.58
N TYR A 52 16.51 -3.29 3.00
CA TYR A 52 16.48 -3.63 1.57
C TYR A 52 16.27 -5.12 1.38
N HIS A 53 15.19 -5.47 0.72
CA HIS A 53 14.94 -6.83 0.27
C HIS A 53 15.85 -7.18 -0.93
N THR A 54 16.13 -8.46 -1.12
CA THR A 54 16.99 -8.96 -2.25
C THR A 54 16.47 -8.60 -3.63
N SER A 55 15.16 -8.36 -3.78
CA SER A 55 14.55 -7.84 -5.01
C SER A 55 14.89 -6.38 -5.33
N GLY A 56 15.48 -5.65 -4.39
CA GLY A 56 15.76 -4.22 -4.47
C GLY A 56 14.63 -3.32 -3.93
N LEU A 57 13.58 -3.90 -3.34
CA LEU A 57 12.54 -3.14 -2.65
C LEU A 57 13.10 -2.60 -1.33
N ALA A 58 12.95 -1.28 -1.12
CA ALA A 58 13.22 -0.63 0.16
C ALA A 58 11.97 -0.74 1.04
N VAL A 59 12.15 -0.96 2.34
CA VAL A 59 11.05 -1.09 3.31
C VAL A 59 11.36 -0.25 4.54
N ILE A 60 10.39 0.55 4.94
CA ILE A 60 10.35 1.21 6.25
C ILE A 60 9.28 0.50 7.05
N ALA A 61 9.72 -0.18 8.11
CA ALA A 61 8.88 -1.10 8.86
C ALA A 61 8.11 -0.42 9.99
N ALA A 62 6.91 -0.91 10.24
CA ALA A 62 6.20 -0.69 11.49
C ALA A 62 6.93 -1.37 12.65
N PRO A 63 6.63 -0.96 13.91
CA PRO A 63 7.16 -1.64 15.09
C PRO A 63 6.81 -3.14 15.10
N PRO A 64 7.73 -4.02 15.51
CA PRO A 64 7.47 -5.47 15.57
C PRO A 64 6.54 -5.86 16.73
N GLN A 65 6.32 -4.96 17.67
CA GLN A 65 5.40 -5.15 18.79
C GLN A 65 4.28 -4.13 18.70
N PRO A 66 3.04 -4.53 19.05
CA PRO A 66 1.94 -3.58 19.08
C PRO A 66 2.29 -2.42 20.02
N ALA A 67 2.49 -1.25 19.46
CA ALA A 67 2.60 -0.04 20.25
C ALA A 67 1.25 0.23 20.94
N GLU A 68 1.24 0.95 22.07
CA GLU A 68 -0.01 1.52 22.58
C GLU A 68 -0.71 2.24 21.42
N MET A 69 -2.06 2.29 21.44
CA MET A 69 -2.84 3.00 20.43
C MET A 69 -2.54 4.51 20.46
N ARG A 70 -1.30 4.85 20.20
CA ARG A 70 -0.86 6.21 19.92
C ARG A 70 -0.89 6.43 18.44
N SER A 71 -1.55 7.48 18.04
CA SER A 71 -1.39 8.04 16.72
C SER A 71 -0.02 8.72 16.68
N PHE A 72 0.73 8.51 15.62
CA PHE A 72 1.84 9.41 15.35
C PHE A 72 1.35 10.85 15.29
N ASP A 73 2.20 11.77 15.72
CA ASP A 73 2.01 13.18 15.41
C ASP A 73 1.91 13.34 13.86
N PRO A 74 0.92 14.04 13.33
CA PRO A 74 0.79 14.31 11.90
C PRO A 74 2.06 14.86 11.26
N ASP A 75 2.80 15.71 11.97
CA ASP A 75 4.06 16.31 11.49
C ASP A 75 5.13 15.24 11.26
N VAL A 76 5.18 14.18 12.10
CA VAL A 76 6.11 13.06 11.94
C VAL A 76 5.80 12.29 10.67
N VAL A 77 4.52 11.96 10.46
CA VAL A 77 4.10 11.19 9.28
C VAL A 77 4.36 11.98 8.01
N THR A 78 4.04 13.27 8.00
CA THR A 78 4.27 14.16 6.87
C THR A 78 5.75 14.24 6.53
N ARG A 79 6.59 14.53 7.51
CA ARG A 79 8.04 14.63 7.33
C ARG A 79 8.65 13.32 6.82
N LEU A 80 8.19 12.18 7.35
CA LEU A 80 8.61 10.86 6.86
C LEU A 80 8.27 10.70 5.37
N LEU A 81 7.03 10.95 4.99
CA LEU A 81 6.58 10.77 3.61
C LEU A 81 7.22 11.75 2.64
N ASP A 82 7.48 12.99 3.07
CA ASP A 82 8.26 13.97 2.28
C ASP A 82 9.69 13.50 2.03
N LEU A 83 10.36 12.99 3.06
CA LEU A 83 11.71 12.44 2.94
C LEU A 83 11.72 11.21 2.02
N VAL A 84 10.78 10.28 2.20
CA VAL A 84 10.70 9.07 1.36
C VAL A 84 10.41 9.45 -0.09
N SER A 85 9.45 10.34 -0.35
CA SER A 85 9.07 10.79 -1.71
C SER A 85 10.21 11.53 -2.41
N SER A 86 11.09 12.17 -1.65
CA SER A 86 12.27 12.87 -2.20
C SER A 86 13.42 11.93 -2.53
N ASN A 87 13.44 10.71 -1.98
CA ASN A 87 14.54 9.76 -2.16
C ASN A 87 14.19 8.54 -3.03
N PHE A 88 12.90 8.29 -3.31
CA PHE A 88 12.45 7.15 -4.10
C PHE A 88 11.51 7.58 -5.24
N ASP A 89 11.60 6.89 -6.38
CA ASP A 89 10.76 7.17 -7.56
C ASP A 89 9.30 6.77 -7.33
N HIS A 90 9.08 5.71 -6.55
CA HIS A 90 7.75 5.22 -6.17
C HIS A 90 7.69 4.95 -4.67
N VAL A 91 6.59 5.37 -4.06
CA VAL A 91 6.29 5.08 -2.65
C VAL A 91 4.96 4.35 -2.58
N VAL A 92 4.97 3.20 -1.93
CA VAL A 92 3.77 2.41 -1.60
C VAL A 92 3.55 2.54 -0.11
N ILE A 93 2.36 2.96 0.31
CA ILE A 93 2.04 3.16 1.71
C ILE A 93 1.02 2.08 2.12
N ASP A 94 1.37 1.25 3.10
CA ASP A 94 0.42 0.34 3.74
C ASP A 94 -0.30 1.08 4.87
N MET A 95 -1.60 1.32 4.66
CA MET A 95 -2.43 2.13 5.55
C MET A 95 -3.19 1.25 6.55
N PRO A 96 -3.22 1.63 7.84
CA PRO A 96 -4.03 0.95 8.83
C PRO A 96 -5.53 1.10 8.52
N ARG A 97 -6.34 0.19 9.05
CA ARG A 97 -7.82 0.30 8.96
C ARG A 97 -8.38 1.40 9.85
N THR A 98 -7.65 1.75 10.89
CA THR A 98 -8.02 2.81 11.83
C THR A 98 -7.79 4.17 11.21
N TRP A 99 -8.76 5.05 11.33
CA TRP A 99 -8.66 6.44 10.85
C TRP A 99 -8.02 7.30 11.93
N PHE A 100 -6.79 7.72 11.71
CA PHE A 100 -6.02 8.61 12.59
C PHE A 100 -6.15 10.07 12.16
N SER A 101 -5.64 11.00 12.98
CA SER A 101 -5.64 12.43 12.68
C SER A 101 -4.91 12.78 11.37
N TRP A 102 -3.87 12.05 11.03
CA TRP A 102 -3.06 12.22 9.81
C TRP A 102 -3.59 11.47 8.58
N THR A 103 -4.64 10.65 8.72
CA THR A 103 -5.10 9.78 7.62
C THR A 103 -5.57 10.58 6.41
N ASP A 104 -6.36 11.64 6.61
CA ASP A 104 -6.88 12.46 5.51
C ASP A 104 -5.72 13.09 4.71
N ASP A 105 -4.71 13.58 5.39
CA ASP A 105 -3.56 14.25 4.79
C ASP A 105 -2.73 13.29 3.93
N VAL A 106 -2.46 12.09 4.46
CA VAL A 106 -1.77 11.03 3.71
C VAL A 106 -2.57 10.65 2.46
N LEU A 107 -3.87 10.42 2.58
CA LEU A 107 -4.71 10.05 1.45
C LEU A 107 -4.76 11.16 0.40
N GLN A 108 -4.89 12.42 0.82
CA GLN A 108 -4.93 13.57 -0.09
C GLN A 108 -3.61 13.78 -0.82
N GLY A 109 -2.48 13.46 -0.18
CA GLY A 109 -1.14 13.55 -0.76
C GLY A 109 -0.83 12.44 -1.78
N THR A 110 -1.62 11.36 -1.86
CA THR A 110 -1.34 10.25 -2.76
C THR A 110 -1.74 10.54 -4.22
N ASN A 111 -1.03 9.90 -5.17
CA ASN A 111 -1.40 9.96 -6.58
C ASN A 111 -2.46 8.91 -6.94
N HIS A 112 -2.43 7.78 -6.25
CA HIS A 112 -3.31 6.63 -6.45
C HIS A 112 -3.73 6.08 -5.11
N LEU A 113 -5.03 5.87 -4.95
CA LEU A 113 -5.62 5.32 -3.74
C LEU A 113 -6.35 4.01 -4.08
N PHE A 114 -5.96 2.94 -3.40
CA PHE A 114 -6.57 1.63 -3.55
C PHE A 114 -7.19 1.15 -2.24
N ILE A 115 -8.44 0.70 -2.31
CA ILE A 115 -9.11 0.04 -1.20
C ILE A 115 -9.14 -1.46 -1.52
N VAL A 116 -8.53 -2.27 -0.65
CA VAL A 116 -8.54 -3.72 -0.78
C VAL A 116 -9.73 -4.30 -0.03
N SER A 117 -10.64 -4.93 -0.77
CA SER A 117 -11.86 -5.57 -0.25
C SER A 117 -11.79 -7.09 -0.44
N GLU A 118 -12.54 -7.84 0.35
CA GLU A 118 -12.75 -9.27 0.13
C GLU A 118 -14.07 -9.53 -0.59
N MET A 119 -14.17 -10.70 -1.24
CA MET A 119 -15.37 -11.15 -1.95
C MET A 119 -16.47 -11.62 -0.99
N THR A 120 -16.90 -10.75 -0.09
CA THR A 120 -18.01 -11.00 0.84
C THR A 120 -18.96 -9.81 0.89
N VAL A 121 -20.26 -10.06 1.12
CA VAL A 121 -21.24 -8.98 1.22
C VAL A 121 -20.90 -7.96 2.30
N PRO A 122 -20.49 -8.36 3.53
CA PRO A 122 -20.08 -7.41 4.56
C PRO A 122 -18.89 -6.56 4.14
N SER A 123 -17.86 -7.17 3.52
CA SER A 123 -16.67 -6.44 3.07
C SER A 123 -17.02 -5.40 2.00
N LEU A 124 -17.85 -5.77 1.01
CA LEU A 124 -18.29 -4.83 -0.04
C LEU A 124 -19.16 -3.69 0.51
N LYS A 125 -20.03 -3.97 1.49
CA LYS A 125 -20.80 -2.91 2.18
C LYS A 125 -19.87 -1.95 2.91
N ASN A 126 -18.92 -2.47 3.69
CA ASN A 126 -17.94 -1.65 4.39
C ASN A 126 -17.10 -0.82 3.42
N THR A 127 -16.66 -1.41 2.30
CA THR A 127 -15.94 -0.71 1.23
C THR A 127 -16.75 0.48 0.70
N LYS A 128 -18.06 0.32 0.48
CA LYS A 128 -18.93 1.43 0.06
C LYS A 128 -19.00 2.54 1.11
N HIS A 129 -19.04 2.21 2.40
CA HIS A 129 -19.01 3.21 3.46
C HIS A 129 -17.68 3.98 3.46
N ILE A 130 -16.56 3.28 3.30
CA ILE A 130 -15.23 3.91 3.20
C ILE A 130 -15.16 4.83 1.97
N LEU A 131 -15.60 4.38 0.80
CA LEU A 131 -15.67 5.19 -0.41
C LEU A 131 -16.48 6.48 -0.21
N ALA A 132 -17.67 6.37 0.40
CA ALA A 132 -18.51 7.51 0.72
C ALA A 132 -17.82 8.47 1.69
N ALA A 133 -17.19 7.95 2.74
CA ALA A 133 -16.47 8.75 3.72
C ALA A 133 -15.30 9.52 3.07
N ILE A 134 -14.50 8.87 2.23
CA ILE A 134 -13.38 9.51 1.51
C ILE A 134 -13.89 10.65 0.63
N ARG A 135 -14.95 10.42 -0.15
CA ARG A 135 -15.52 11.45 -1.04
C ARG A 135 -16.06 12.67 -0.31
N VAL A 136 -16.65 12.45 0.87
CA VAL A 136 -17.15 13.55 1.70
C VAL A 136 -16.01 14.35 2.32
N ARG A 137 -14.97 13.66 2.80
CA ARG A 137 -13.84 14.30 3.49
C ARG A 137 -12.85 14.95 2.51
N MET A 138 -12.69 14.37 1.33
CA MET A 138 -11.70 14.79 0.33
C MET A 138 -12.36 14.86 -1.08
N PRO A 139 -13.25 15.84 -1.32
CA PRO A 139 -13.97 15.95 -2.60
C PRO A 139 -13.03 16.18 -3.80
N ASP A 140 -11.94 16.89 -3.58
CA ASP A 140 -10.92 17.19 -4.61
C ASP A 140 -9.71 16.22 -4.54
N GLY A 141 -9.77 15.20 -3.70
CA GLY A 141 -8.72 14.21 -3.51
C GLY A 141 -8.65 13.15 -4.63
N PRO A 142 -7.69 12.22 -4.51
CA PRO A 142 -7.58 11.11 -5.44
C PRO A 142 -8.83 10.24 -5.40
N GLN A 143 -9.35 9.88 -6.58
CA GLN A 143 -10.51 9.01 -6.67
C GLN A 143 -10.10 7.58 -6.30
N PRO A 144 -10.66 6.99 -5.21
CA PRO A 144 -10.28 5.67 -4.78
C PRO A 144 -10.74 4.61 -5.78
N LYS A 145 -9.91 3.57 -5.96
CA LYS A 145 -10.23 2.38 -6.74
C LYS A 145 -10.24 1.15 -5.86
N VAL A 146 -11.13 0.21 -6.13
CA VAL A 146 -11.33 -0.98 -5.32
C VAL A 146 -10.70 -2.19 -5.99
N ILE A 147 -9.85 -2.88 -5.25
CA ILE A 147 -9.28 -4.18 -5.59
C ILE A 147 -9.99 -5.24 -4.75
N VAL A 148 -10.64 -6.20 -5.41
CA VAL A 148 -11.27 -7.31 -4.71
C VAL A 148 -10.30 -8.48 -4.63
N ASN A 149 -9.74 -8.71 -3.44
CA ASN A 149 -8.78 -9.76 -3.17
C ASN A 149 -9.46 -11.10 -2.85
N ARG A 150 -8.70 -12.20 -2.94
CA ARG A 150 -9.16 -13.57 -2.70
C ARG A 150 -10.40 -13.95 -3.53
N PHE A 151 -10.42 -13.48 -4.77
CA PHE A 151 -11.53 -13.76 -5.68
C PHE A 151 -11.57 -15.24 -6.05
N GLU A 152 -12.71 -15.89 -5.80
CA GLU A 152 -12.97 -17.28 -6.17
C GLU A 152 -14.20 -17.34 -7.08
N GLN A 153 -14.02 -17.79 -8.32
CA GLN A 153 -15.14 -18.07 -9.20
C GLN A 153 -15.56 -19.52 -9.07
N ARG A 154 -16.66 -19.76 -8.39
CA ARG A 154 -17.25 -21.10 -8.26
C ARG A 154 -18.38 -21.25 -9.27
N MET A 155 -18.21 -22.12 -10.26
CA MET A 155 -19.12 -22.25 -11.43
C MET A 155 -20.54 -22.71 -11.08
N PHE A 156 -20.82 -23.29 -9.92
CA PHE A 156 -22.17 -23.79 -9.58
C PHE A 156 -22.54 -23.60 -8.11
N ALA A 157 -21.80 -22.75 -7.38
CA ALA A 157 -22.08 -22.49 -5.97
C ALA A 157 -22.90 -21.21 -5.79
N PRO A 158 -23.81 -21.16 -4.80
CA PRO A 158 -24.44 -19.91 -4.38
C PRO A 158 -23.37 -18.95 -3.83
N GLY A 159 -23.50 -17.67 -4.15
CA GLY A 159 -22.58 -16.63 -3.68
C GLY A 159 -22.43 -15.48 -4.66
N LEU A 160 -21.62 -14.50 -4.30
CA LEU A 160 -21.34 -13.35 -5.14
C LEU A 160 -20.60 -13.76 -6.41
N LYS A 161 -21.08 -13.24 -7.54
CA LYS A 161 -20.43 -13.40 -8.84
C LYS A 161 -19.65 -12.13 -9.20
N LYS A 162 -18.78 -12.23 -10.18
CA LYS A 162 -18.01 -11.08 -10.68
C LYS A 162 -18.93 -9.93 -11.10
N ASN A 163 -19.99 -10.21 -11.84
CA ASN A 163 -20.97 -9.22 -12.26
C ASN A 163 -21.66 -8.50 -11.08
N ASP A 164 -21.93 -9.21 -9.98
CA ASP A 164 -22.54 -8.60 -8.79
C ASP A 164 -21.58 -7.58 -8.16
N ILE A 165 -20.28 -7.90 -8.15
CA ILE A 165 -19.23 -7.02 -7.65
C ILE A 165 -19.06 -5.80 -8.55
N GLU A 166 -18.95 -6.01 -9.86
CA GLU A 166 -18.84 -4.94 -10.86
C GLU A 166 -20.07 -4.01 -10.82
N GLN A 167 -21.27 -4.57 -10.71
CA GLN A 167 -22.49 -3.78 -10.55
C GLN A 167 -22.53 -3.03 -9.22
N ALA A 168 -22.06 -3.65 -8.13
CA ALA A 168 -22.08 -3.04 -6.81
C ALA A 168 -21.07 -1.89 -6.67
N LEU A 169 -19.92 -1.97 -7.33
CA LEU A 169 -18.82 -1.00 -7.23
C LEU A 169 -18.78 -0.02 -8.41
N GLY A 170 -19.37 -0.38 -9.56
CA GLY A 170 -19.39 0.47 -10.75
C GLY A 170 -18.00 0.93 -11.16
N ASP A 171 -17.86 2.23 -11.40
CA ASP A 171 -16.59 2.85 -11.83
C ASP A 171 -15.47 2.79 -10.79
N ASP A 172 -15.78 2.46 -9.54
CA ASP A 172 -14.78 2.30 -8.48
C ASP A 172 -14.04 0.98 -8.58
N PHE A 173 -14.60 -0.02 -9.26
CA PHE A 173 -13.95 -1.32 -9.42
C PHE A 173 -12.72 -1.22 -10.32
N ALA A 174 -11.56 -1.63 -9.80
CA ALA A 174 -10.32 -1.69 -10.56
C ALA A 174 -10.08 -3.09 -11.15
N LEU A 175 -9.96 -4.07 -10.28
CA LEU A 175 -9.72 -5.46 -10.65
C LEU A 175 -10.02 -6.43 -9.49
N SER A 176 -10.03 -7.73 -9.81
CA SER A 176 -10.07 -8.79 -8.81
C SER A 176 -8.78 -9.61 -8.85
N ILE A 177 -8.24 -9.90 -7.67
CA ILE A 177 -7.06 -10.74 -7.50
C ILE A 177 -7.54 -12.16 -7.18
N PRO A 178 -7.21 -13.16 -8.00
CA PRO A 178 -7.64 -14.53 -7.76
C PRO A 178 -7.04 -15.10 -6.47
N ASN A 179 -7.84 -15.90 -5.77
CA ASN A 179 -7.35 -16.59 -4.59
C ASN A 179 -6.35 -17.69 -4.98
N ASN A 180 -5.13 -17.59 -4.47
CA ASN A 180 -4.09 -18.60 -4.62
C ASN A 180 -3.32 -18.74 -3.31
N TYR A 181 -4.00 -19.30 -2.32
CA TYR A 181 -3.48 -19.42 -0.96
C TYR A 181 -2.11 -20.11 -0.90
N ARG A 182 -1.91 -21.19 -1.67
CA ARG A 182 -0.64 -21.95 -1.68
C ARG A 182 0.53 -21.08 -2.14
N LEU A 183 0.34 -20.36 -3.24
CA LEU A 183 1.38 -19.50 -3.80
C LEU A 183 1.75 -18.36 -2.83
N VAL A 184 0.73 -17.71 -2.27
CA VAL A 184 0.94 -16.58 -1.35
C VAL A 184 1.62 -17.05 -0.07
N ARG A 185 1.15 -18.16 0.50
CA ARG A 185 1.76 -18.74 1.69
C ARG A 185 3.23 -19.12 1.46
N GLU A 186 3.54 -19.80 0.36
CA GLU A 186 4.91 -20.17 0.05
C GLU A 186 5.82 -18.93 -0.14
N ALA A 187 5.30 -17.86 -0.75
CA ALA A 187 6.03 -16.62 -0.90
C ALA A 187 6.35 -15.97 0.45
N ILE A 188 5.37 -15.92 1.36
CA ILE A 188 5.52 -15.40 2.72
C ILE A 188 6.48 -16.28 3.54
N ASP A 189 6.28 -17.60 3.55
CA ASP A 189 7.12 -18.55 4.31
C ASP A 189 8.60 -18.49 3.87
N ARG A 190 8.88 -17.99 2.65
CA ARG A 190 10.24 -17.84 2.09
C ARG A 190 10.73 -16.41 2.04
N GLY A 191 9.91 -15.44 2.40
CA GLY A 191 10.23 -14.02 2.29
C GLY A 191 10.59 -13.57 0.87
N VAL A 192 9.94 -14.11 -0.17
CA VAL A 192 10.27 -13.81 -1.57
C VAL A 192 9.08 -13.32 -2.38
N PRO A 193 9.28 -12.55 -3.46
CA PRO A 193 8.20 -12.15 -4.36
C PRO A 193 7.49 -13.35 -5.00
N LEU A 194 6.19 -13.20 -5.30
CA LEU A 194 5.37 -14.26 -5.93
C LEU A 194 5.97 -14.81 -7.23
N ASP A 195 6.64 -13.97 -8.02
CA ASP A 195 7.27 -14.37 -9.29
C ASP A 195 8.54 -15.24 -9.10
N GLU A 196 9.14 -15.22 -7.91
CA GLU A 196 10.24 -16.13 -7.55
C GLU A 196 9.74 -17.52 -7.18
N VAL A 197 8.55 -17.59 -6.56
CA VAL A 197 7.90 -18.89 -6.32
C VAL A 197 7.37 -19.48 -7.64
N LYS A 198 6.67 -18.67 -8.43
CA LYS A 198 6.12 -19.09 -9.72
C LYS A 198 6.07 -17.93 -10.70
N ARG A 199 6.94 -17.96 -11.71
CA ARG A 199 6.93 -16.96 -12.78
C ARG A 199 5.62 -16.95 -13.54
N GLY A 200 5.12 -15.75 -13.83
CA GLY A 200 3.89 -15.56 -14.60
C GLY A 200 2.64 -16.12 -13.91
N ASN A 201 2.63 -16.12 -12.57
CA ASN A 201 1.46 -16.50 -11.80
C ASN A 201 0.29 -15.54 -12.03
N ASN A 202 -0.93 -16.01 -11.80
CA ASN A 202 -2.16 -15.26 -12.07
C ASN A 202 -2.31 -13.99 -11.20
N ILE A 203 -1.79 -13.98 -9.96
CA ILE A 203 -1.82 -12.79 -9.10
C ILE A 203 -0.94 -11.69 -9.68
N SER A 204 0.33 -12.00 -10.00
CA SER A 204 1.25 -11.04 -10.60
C SER A 204 0.75 -10.51 -11.95
N GLN A 205 0.06 -11.34 -12.74
CA GLN A 205 -0.53 -10.90 -14.00
C GLN A 205 -1.64 -9.86 -13.78
N GLU A 206 -2.53 -10.06 -12.81
CA GLU A 206 -3.57 -9.08 -12.49
C GLU A 206 -2.98 -7.79 -11.92
N LEU A 207 -2.04 -7.87 -10.98
CA LEU A 207 -1.37 -6.70 -10.41
C LEU A 207 -0.61 -5.87 -11.47
N ARG A 208 -0.02 -6.52 -12.48
CA ARG A 208 0.62 -5.80 -13.60
C ARG A 208 -0.34 -4.94 -14.40
N LYS A 209 -1.59 -5.35 -14.57
CA LYS A 209 -2.62 -4.54 -15.25
C LYS A 209 -2.88 -3.22 -14.51
N LEU A 210 -2.74 -3.23 -13.19
CA LEU A 210 -2.90 -2.05 -12.35
C LEU A 210 -1.72 -1.07 -12.50
N ILE A 211 -0.49 -1.59 -12.57
CA ILE A 211 0.73 -0.79 -12.48
C ILE A 211 1.17 -0.28 -13.87
N MET A 212 1.03 -1.08 -14.92
CA MET A 212 1.53 -0.74 -16.27
C MET A 212 0.94 0.56 -16.87
N PRO A 213 -0.34 0.89 -16.72
CA PRO A 213 -0.89 2.16 -17.19
C PRO A 213 -0.26 3.38 -16.52
N HIS A 214 0.22 3.21 -15.28
CA HIS A 214 0.83 4.28 -14.48
C HIS A 214 2.30 4.45 -14.77
N ALA A 215 3.05 3.35 -14.97
CA ALA A 215 4.45 3.37 -15.34
C ALA A 215 4.70 4.05 -16.70
N ALA A 216 3.82 3.83 -17.68
CA ALA A 216 3.91 4.47 -18.99
C ALA A 216 3.69 6.01 -18.93
N LYS A 217 2.82 6.49 -18.02
CA LYS A 217 2.56 7.92 -17.82
C LYS A 217 3.68 8.62 -17.04
N SER A 218 4.33 7.94 -16.12
CA SER A 218 5.48 8.47 -15.36
C SER A 218 6.71 8.65 -16.25
N ALA A 219 6.96 7.72 -17.18
CA ALA A 219 8.06 7.82 -18.13
C ALA A 219 7.89 8.94 -19.18
N ALA A 220 6.67 9.43 -19.38
CA ALA A 220 6.35 10.49 -20.34
C ALA A 220 6.32 11.91 -19.72
N LYS A 221 6.42 12.04 -18.41
CA LYS A 221 6.51 13.33 -17.71
C LYS A 221 7.93 13.54 -17.20
N ALA A 222 8.69 14.41 -17.86
CA ALA A 222 9.83 15.11 -17.27
C ALA A 222 9.37 15.90 -16.02
N PRO A 223 10.26 16.27 -15.08
CA PRO A 223 9.99 16.42 -13.66
C PRO A 223 8.77 17.31 -13.40
N ALA A 224 7.66 16.73 -13.07
CA ALA A 224 6.52 17.44 -12.53
C ALA A 224 6.82 17.72 -11.05
N GLU A 225 6.53 18.94 -10.64
CA GLU A 225 6.60 19.42 -9.28
C GLU A 225 6.15 18.33 -8.29
N GLN A 226 7.08 17.90 -7.47
CA GLN A 226 6.78 17.05 -6.33
C GLN A 226 5.76 17.80 -5.48
N LYS A 227 4.55 17.29 -5.38
CA LYS A 227 3.59 17.77 -4.39
C LYS A 227 4.23 17.53 -3.03
N LYS A 228 4.72 18.60 -2.40
CA LYS A 228 5.04 18.55 -0.97
C LYS A 228 3.75 18.34 -0.23
N PHE A 229 3.76 17.48 0.77
CA PHE A 229 2.71 17.42 1.76
C PHE A 229 2.75 18.79 2.49
N SER A 230 1.97 19.76 2.02
CA SER A 230 1.82 21.04 2.71
C SER A 230 0.46 21.10 3.37
N PHE A 231 0.46 21.28 4.66
CA PHE A 231 -0.68 21.48 5.54
C PHE A 231 -1.01 22.96 5.65
#